data_d9a3c7cb3d0dd2247b6895c5ab978873
#
_entry.id   d9a3c7cb3d0dd2247b6895c5ab978873
#
_cell.length_a   1.000
_cell.length_b   1.000
_cell.length_c   1.000
_cell.angle_alpha   90.00
_cell.angle_beta   90.00
_cell.angle_gamma   90.00
#
_symmetry.space_group_name_H-M   'P 1'
#
loop_
_entity.id
_entity.type
_entity.pdbx_description
1 polymer ?
#
loop_
_entity_poly.entity_id
_entity_poly.type
_entity_poly.pdbx_seq_one_letter_code
_entity_poly.pdbx_strand_id
1 'polypeptide(L)'
;MSDLLSIGASGISAYKTALSAISDNVANSETPGFARRSTTQREQVASLPMNPTYRPGTIFAGTQITAITRAYDQFRDKEVHAASAEAGRADARARWLETAESAMDDGDTGMGARLTAFFNAADALAADPSGALPRRAFLQALDQTASAFRSAAQGLATTADGIARDAQSNVDAVNGNLEALAKLNLALRRSEPGTGAHASLLDERDRLVDAVSSRLNVDATFGENGTVTLKLAGNSQSSLVSGVTANPIAVAVAGNGGLTMFATVDGGTHAIALPGGTIGGLIDAAATVADRRASINAIATDFATTINTWSAGGLDAAGNPGAPLLTVGTPAAATMALAISDPDGVPAASTDGATVTANGNLIALQGLRAGGAEDRLAGLIAGHAQATAAARTEADVTGTRRDGALASRDAVTGIDLDREAAELIRFQQAYNASARIIQVARETMQSILDLF
;
A
#
# COMPACT_ATOMS: atom_id res chain seq x y z
N MET A 1 -35.24 26.04 -48.80
CA MET A 1 -33.88 26.61 -48.84
C MET A 1 -33.33 26.90 -47.43
N SER A 2 -34.14 27.41 -46.50
CA SER A 2 -33.79 27.45 -45.05
C SER A 2 -33.34 26.12 -44.51
N ASP A 3 -33.91 24.98 -45.00
CA ASP A 3 -33.64 23.64 -44.55
C ASP A 3 -32.21 23.15 -44.90
N LEU A 4 -31.70 23.47 -46.09
CA LEU A 4 -30.33 23.12 -46.49
C LEU A 4 -29.27 23.83 -45.65
N LEU A 5 -29.52 25.12 -45.34
CA LEU A 5 -28.63 25.88 -44.46
C LEU A 5 -28.67 25.36 -43.02
N SER A 6 -29.85 25.02 -42.50
CA SER A 6 -29.99 24.47 -41.16
C SER A 6 -29.37 23.08 -41.05
N ILE A 7 -29.54 22.22 -42.05
CA ILE A 7 -28.91 20.88 -42.11
C ILE A 7 -27.39 21.00 -42.16
N GLY A 8 -26.85 21.89 -43.03
CA GLY A 8 -25.42 22.12 -43.11
C GLY A 8 -24.84 22.69 -41.82
N ALA A 9 -25.52 23.63 -41.17
CA ALA A 9 -25.08 24.24 -39.91
C ALA A 9 -25.12 23.21 -38.76
N SER A 10 -26.17 22.41 -38.68
CA SER A 10 -26.27 21.32 -37.67
C SER A 10 -25.16 20.27 -37.85
N GLY A 11 -24.87 19.90 -39.12
CA GLY A 11 -23.75 18.98 -39.42
C GLY A 11 -22.39 19.56 -39.02
N ILE A 12 -22.09 20.82 -39.35
CA ILE A 12 -20.84 21.49 -38.92
C ILE A 12 -20.72 21.49 -37.40
N SER A 13 -21.78 21.84 -36.67
CA SER A 13 -21.75 21.84 -35.20
C SER A 13 -21.50 20.45 -34.61
N ALA A 14 -22.20 19.45 -35.14
CA ALA A 14 -22.05 18.06 -34.67
C ALA A 14 -20.64 17.51 -34.93
N TYR A 15 -20.12 17.69 -36.15
CA TYR A 15 -18.80 17.16 -36.50
C TYR A 15 -17.67 17.96 -35.83
N LYS A 16 -17.81 19.24 -35.55
CA LYS A 16 -16.87 20.01 -34.74
C LYS A 16 -16.76 19.44 -33.35
N THR A 17 -17.88 19.11 -32.71
CA THR A 17 -17.90 18.51 -31.37
C THR A 17 -17.26 17.12 -31.39
N ALA A 18 -17.52 16.31 -32.44
CA ALA A 18 -16.87 14.99 -32.59
C ALA A 18 -15.35 15.12 -32.78
N LEU A 19 -14.90 16.06 -33.63
CA LEU A 19 -13.47 16.33 -33.81
C LEU A 19 -12.80 16.80 -32.51
N SER A 20 -13.49 17.63 -31.72
CA SER A 20 -12.98 18.07 -30.42
C SER A 20 -12.81 16.88 -29.45
N ALA A 21 -13.77 15.94 -29.41
CA ALA A 21 -13.68 14.75 -28.57
C ALA A 21 -12.52 13.82 -28.98
N ILE A 22 -12.29 13.64 -30.29
CA ILE A 22 -11.16 12.86 -30.82
C ILE A 22 -9.83 13.55 -30.49
N SER A 23 -9.76 14.87 -30.66
CA SER A 23 -8.56 15.63 -30.33
C SER A 23 -8.22 15.54 -28.83
N ASP A 24 -9.26 15.54 -27.98
CA ASP A 24 -9.12 15.37 -26.53
C ASP A 24 -8.63 13.95 -26.19
N ASN A 25 -9.15 12.90 -26.87
CA ASN A 25 -8.65 11.52 -26.73
C ASN A 25 -7.18 11.43 -27.12
N VAL A 26 -6.79 11.94 -28.28
CA VAL A 26 -5.40 11.87 -28.76
C VAL A 26 -4.45 12.65 -27.83
N ALA A 27 -4.85 13.85 -27.39
CA ALA A 27 -4.04 14.66 -26.50
C ALA A 27 -3.83 14.03 -25.11
N ASN A 28 -4.79 13.23 -24.65
CA ASN A 28 -4.77 12.60 -23.34
C ASN A 28 -4.51 11.08 -23.39
N SER A 29 -4.02 10.55 -24.52
CA SER A 29 -3.79 9.11 -24.68
C SER A 29 -2.82 8.50 -23.67
N GLU A 30 -1.87 9.31 -23.14
CA GLU A 30 -0.92 8.91 -22.11
C GLU A 30 -1.26 9.47 -20.71
N THR A 31 -2.42 10.13 -20.57
CA THR A 31 -2.83 10.69 -19.27
C THR A 31 -3.44 9.58 -18.40
N PRO A 32 -2.83 9.23 -17.24
CA PRO A 32 -3.36 8.17 -16.38
C PRO A 32 -4.79 8.47 -15.91
N GLY A 33 -5.67 7.47 -16.04
CA GLY A 33 -7.06 7.58 -15.62
C GLY A 33 -7.99 8.30 -16.58
N PHE A 34 -7.48 8.76 -17.74
CA PHE A 34 -8.34 9.29 -18.80
C PHE A 34 -9.01 8.15 -19.55
N ALA A 35 -10.33 8.21 -19.69
CA ALA A 35 -11.09 7.22 -20.45
C ALA A 35 -11.55 7.80 -21.80
N ARG A 36 -11.50 6.94 -22.83
CA ARG A 36 -11.89 7.27 -24.19
C ARG A 36 -13.29 7.89 -24.25
N ARG A 37 -13.43 9.02 -24.93
CA ARG A 37 -14.70 9.73 -25.14
C ARG A 37 -15.22 9.50 -26.53
N SER A 38 -16.53 9.29 -26.66
CA SER A 38 -17.23 9.18 -27.94
C SER A 38 -18.45 10.06 -27.95
N THR A 39 -18.88 10.48 -29.14
CA THR A 39 -20.07 11.33 -29.31
C THR A 39 -21.25 10.51 -29.80
N THR A 40 -22.42 10.70 -29.16
CA THR A 40 -23.67 10.10 -29.61
C THR A 40 -24.41 11.11 -30.48
N GLN A 41 -24.68 10.73 -31.76
CA GLN A 41 -25.39 11.53 -32.72
C GLN A 41 -26.83 11.03 -32.88
N ARG A 42 -27.76 11.97 -33.02
CA ARG A 42 -29.15 11.67 -33.36
C ARG A 42 -29.62 12.60 -34.48
N GLU A 43 -30.58 12.12 -35.28
CA GLU A 43 -31.31 12.96 -36.17
C GLU A 43 -32.07 14.04 -35.36
N GLN A 44 -32.01 15.27 -35.83
CA GLN A 44 -32.77 16.37 -35.26
C GLN A 44 -34.19 16.29 -35.78
N VAL A 45 -35.16 16.00 -34.91
CA VAL A 45 -36.59 15.97 -35.27
C VAL A 45 -37.16 17.37 -35.08
N ALA A 46 -37.68 17.97 -36.16
CA ALA A 46 -38.45 19.22 -36.05
C ALA A 46 -39.77 18.92 -35.35
N SER A 47 -39.99 19.51 -34.16
CA SER A 47 -41.30 19.49 -33.51
C SER A 47 -42.22 20.50 -34.20
N LEU A 48 -43.13 19.98 -34.97
CA LEU A 48 -44.24 20.79 -35.53
C LEU A 48 -45.38 20.86 -34.52
N PRO A 49 -46.04 22.03 -34.34
CA PRO A 49 -47.25 22.12 -33.58
C PRO A 49 -48.31 21.20 -34.22
N MET A 50 -48.87 20.29 -33.45
CA MET A 50 -49.93 19.37 -33.87
C MET A 50 -51.18 20.18 -34.19
N ASN A 51 -51.42 20.42 -35.48
CA ASN A 51 -52.71 20.92 -35.95
C ASN A 51 -53.49 19.74 -36.57
N PRO A 52 -54.70 19.38 -36.09
CA PRO A 52 -55.43 18.18 -36.50
C PRO A 52 -55.76 18.11 -38.00
N THR A 53 -55.64 19.24 -38.70
CA THR A 53 -55.97 19.33 -40.14
C THR A 53 -54.76 19.34 -41.07
N TYR A 54 -53.53 19.31 -40.52
CA TYR A 54 -52.29 19.35 -41.29
C TYR A 54 -51.49 18.06 -41.10
N ARG A 55 -51.29 17.29 -42.20
CA ARG A 55 -50.30 16.21 -42.22
C ARG A 55 -48.91 16.83 -42.40
N PRO A 56 -48.05 16.77 -41.41
CA PRO A 56 -46.70 17.33 -41.58
C PRO A 56 -45.92 16.49 -42.59
N GLY A 57 -45.41 17.15 -43.65
CA GLY A 57 -44.37 16.56 -44.50
C GLY A 57 -43.13 16.24 -43.69
N THR A 58 -42.36 15.26 -44.08
CA THR A 58 -41.10 14.93 -43.44
C THR A 58 -40.13 16.10 -43.52
N ILE A 59 -39.88 16.78 -42.43
CA ILE A 59 -38.91 17.89 -42.39
C ILE A 59 -37.58 17.29 -41.92
N PHE A 60 -36.60 17.32 -42.81
CA PHE A 60 -35.21 16.94 -42.46
C PHE A 60 -34.59 18.12 -41.72
N ALA A 61 -34.26 17.95 -40.45
CA ALA A 61 -33.72 19.01 -39.59
C ALA A 61 -32.20 18.88 -39.36
N GLY A 62 -31.58 17.83 -39.91
CA GLY A 62 -30.14 17.58 -39.78
C GLY A 62 -29.78 16.66 -38.61
N THR A 63 -28.62 16.88 -37.99
CA THR A 63 -28.08 16.03 -36.92
C THR A 63 -27.67 16.87 -35.71
N GLN A 64 -27.76 16.30 -34.52
CA GLN A 64 -27.25 16.91 -33.30
C GLN A 64 -26.47 15.87 -32.45
N ILE A 65 -25.45 16.35 -31.75
CA ILE A 65 -24.81 15.61 -30.68
C ILE A 65 -25.72 15.69 -29.46
N THR A 66 -26.12 14.55 -28.94
CA THR A 66 -26.96 14.45 -27.73
C THR A 66 -26.16 14.18 -26.48
N ALA A 67 -24.99 13.57 -26.61
CA ALA A 67 -24.12 13.31 -25.47
C ALA A 67 -22.68 13.03 -25.91
N ILE A 68 -21.74 13.38 -25.03
CA ILE A 68 -20.39 12.83 -24.99
C ILE A 68 -20.42 11.70 -23.97
N THR A 69 -20.16 10.49 -24.43
CA THR A 69 -20.12 9.30 -23.58
C THR A 69 -18.69 8.87 -23.32
N ARG A 70 -18.41 8.39 -22.12
CA ARG A 70 -17.13 7.87 -21.68
C ARG A 70 -17.14 6.35 -21.72
N ALA A 71 -16.05 5.75 -22.17
CA ALA A 71 -15.87 4.29 -22.08
C ALA A 71 -15.74 3.90 -20.61
N TYR A 72 -16.51 2.91 -20.17
CA TYR A 72 -16.58 2.48 -18.78
C TYR A 72 -17.09 1.04 -18.67
N ASP A 73 -16.48 0.25 -17.78
CA ASP A 73 -16.91 -1.11 -17.43
C ASP A 73 -16.81 -1.31 -15.92
N GLN A 74 -17.98 -1.34 -15.27
CA GLN A 74 -18.07 -1.45 -13.80
C GLN A 74 -17.46 -2.73 -13.23
N PHE A 75 -17.50 -3.84 -13.98
CA PHE A 75 -16.95 -5.10 -13.48
C PHE A 75 -15.42 -5.06 -13.48
N ARG A 76 -14.83 -4.52 -14.55
CA ARG A 76 -13.37 -4.36 -14.66
C ARG A 76 -12.82 -3.37 -13.65
N ASP A 77 -13.52 -2.27 -13.39
CA ASP A 77 -13.12 -1.33 -12.33
C ASP A 77 -13.14 -1.99 -10.95
N LYS A 78 -14.19 -2.76 -10.62
CA LYS A 78 -14.22 -3.49 -9.36
C LYS A 78 -13.08 -4.51 -9.24
N GLU A 79 -12.74 -5.19 -10.34
CA GLU A 79 -11.61 -6.12 -10.38
C GLU A 79 -10.28 -5.39 -10.15
N VAL A 80 -10.09 -4.22 -10.78
CA VAL A 80 -8.91 -3.38 -10.56
C VAL A 80 -8.81 -2.91 -9.11
N HIS A 81 -9.91 -2.44 -8.52
CA HIS A 81 -9.93 -1.99 -7.12
C HIS A 81 -9.55 -3.12 -6.16
N ALA A 82 -10.14 -4.32 -6.33
CA ALA A 82 -9.84 -5.48 -5.50
C ALA A 82 -8.38 -5.94 -5.67
N ALA A 83 -7.91 -6.09 -6.91
CA ALA A 83 -6.55 -6.50 -7.20
C ALA A 83 -5.51 -5.48 -6.71
N SER A 84 -5.80 -4.18 -6.82
CA SER A 84 -4.93 -3.11 -6.32
C SER A 84 -4.83 -3.10 -4.79
N ALA A 85 -5.94 -3.40 -4.09
CA ALA A 85 -5.93 -3.53 -2.64
C ALA A 85 -5.11 -4.75 -2.18
N GLU A 86 -5.26 -5.91 -2.85
CA GLU A 86 -4.48 -7.10 -2.55
C GLU A 86 -2.98 -6.87 -2.80
N ALA A 87 -2.61 -6.29 -3.94
CA ALA A 87 -1.23 -5.96 -4.27
C ALA A 87 -0.63 -4.95 -3.29
N GLY A 88 -1.35 -3.87 -2.98
CA GLY A 88 -0.88 -2.86 -2.03
C GLY A 88 -0.62 -3.44 -0.63
N ARG A 89 -1.46 -4.38 -0.17
CA ARG A 89 -1.26 -5.09 1.10
C ARG A 89 -0.01 -5.96 1.07
N ALA A 90 0.14 -6.78 0.02
CA ALA A 90 1.25 -7.71 -0.11
C ALA A 90 2.59 -6.97 -0.24
N ASP A 91 2.65 -5.94 -1.08
CA ASP A 91 3.85 -5.10 -1.27
C ASP A 91 4.30 -4.42 0.02
N ALA A 92 3.38 -3.78 0.75
CA ALA A 92 3.70 -3.11 2.01
C ALA A 92 4.22 -4.10 3.06
N ARG A 93 3.57 -5.26 3.17
CA ARG A 93 3.98 -6.33 4.08
C ARG A 93 5.37 -6.87 3.73
N ALA A 94 5.62 -7.23 2.46
CA ALA A 94 6.90 -7.77 2.01
C ALA A 94 8.05 -6.80 2.30
N ARG A 95 7.92 -5.54 1.90
CA ARG A 95 8.92 -4.49 2.09
C ARG A 95 9.32 -4.32 3.56
N TRP A 96 8.35 -4.30 4.48
CA TRP A 96 8.64 -4.08 5.88
C TRP A 96 9.15 -5.33 6.61
N LEU A 97 8.77 -6.54 6.14
CA LEU A 97 9.38 -7.77 6.63
C LEU A 97 10.85 -7.89 6.19
N GLU A 98 11.20 -7.49 4.97
CA GLU A 98 12.59 -7.39 4.50
C GLU A 98 13.42 -6.40 5.36
N THR A 99 12.83 -5.26 5.70
CA THR A 99 13.47 -4.28 6.57
C THR A 99 13.71 -4.86 7.97
N ALA A 100 12.76 -5.62 8.50
CA ALA A 100 12.90 -6.30 9.80
C ALA A 100 13.92 -7.44 9.75
N GLU A 101 14.01 -8.18 8.64
CA GLU A 101 15.03 -9.21 8.41
C GLU A 101 16.44 -8.61 8.50
N SER A 102 16.65 -7.48 7.81
CA SER A 102 17.93 -6.75 7.87
C SER A 102 18.27 -6.24 9.29
N ALA A 103 17.25 -5.89 10.09
CA ALA A 103 17.45 -5.44 11.47
C ALA A 103 17.86 -6.57 12.43
N MET A 104 17.51 -7.83 12.09
CA MET A 104 17.89 -9.02 12.89
C MET A 104 19.25 -9.60 12.53
N ASP A 105 19.88 -9.13 11.46
CA ASP A 105 21.21 -9.49 10.94
C ASP A 105 21.64 -10.94 11.22
N ASP A 106 21.71 -11.75 10.18
CA ASP A 106 22.16 -13.16 10.25
C ASP A 106 23.61 -13.34 9.73
N GLY A 107 24.34 -12.24 9.57
CA GLY A 107 25.74 -12.26 9.09
C GLY A 107 26.76 -12.56 10.17
N ASP A 108 28.04 -12.50 9.78
CA ASP A 108 29.21 -12.78 10.66
C ASP A 108 29.29 -11.88 11.90
N THR A 109 28.58 -10.78 11.93
CA THR A 109 28.49 -9.84 13.08
C THR A 109 27.17 -9.92 13.80
N GLY A 110 26.22 -10.72 13.31
CA GLY A 110 24.88 -10.90 13.84
C GLY A 110 24.82 -11.58 15.19
N MET A 111 23.63 -11.58 15.80
CA MET A 111 23.43 -12.16 17.15
C MET A 111 23.82 -13.63 17.21
N GLY A 112 23.53 -14.45 16.18
CA GLY A 112 23.88 -15.87 16.12
C GLY A 112 25.39 -16.09 16.17
N ALA A 113 26.15 -15.36 15.32
CA ALA A 113 27.60 -15.43 15.30
C ALA A 113 28.22 -14.96 16.63
N ARG A 114 27.64 -13.97 17.33
CA ARG A 114 28.12 -13.49 18.64
C ARG A 114 27.84 -14.51 19.75
N LEU A 115 26.67 -15.16 19.75
CA LEU A 115 26.38 -16.27 20.69
C LEU A 115 27.34 -17.41 20.48
N THR A 116 27.59 -17.83 19.25
CA THR A 116 28.59 -18.87 18.94
C THR A 116 30.00 -18.49 19.40
N ALA A 117 30.41 -17.23 19.16
CA ALA A 117 31.71 -16.71 19.61
C ALA A 117 31.83 -16.71 21.16
N PHE A 118 30.75 -16.41 21.87
CA PHE A 118 30.69 -16.47 23.33
C PHE A 118 30.96 -17.89 23.84
N PHE A 119 30.27 -18.90 23.32
CA PHE A 119 30.50 -20.29 23.72
C PHE A 119 31.90 -20.77 23.33
N ASN A 120 32.45 -20.38 22.19
CA ASN A 120 33.82 -20.69 21.80
C ASN A 120 34.85 -20.03 22.73
N ALA A 121 34.59 -18.80 23.23
CA ALA A 121 35.42 -18.15 24.22
C ALA A 121 35.34 -18.85 25.58
N ALA A 122 34.18 -19.42 25.96
CA ALA A 122 34.02 -20.25 27.13
C ALA A 122 34.84 -21.54 27.04
N ASP A 123 34.87 -22.19 25.86
CA ASP A 123 35.69 -23.39 25.60
C ASP A 123 37.20 -23.08 25.74
N ALA A 124 37.64 -21.96 25.16
CA ALA A 124 39.03 -21.51 25.28
C ALA A 124 39.42 -21.23 26.74
N LEU A 125 38.49 -20.62 27.51
CA LEU A 125 38.69 -20.41 28.95
C LEU A 125 38.69 -21.73 29.76
N ALA A 126 37.86 -22.70 29.38
CA ALA A 126 37.85 -24.01 30.02
C ALA A 126 39.16 -24.79 29.84
N ALA A 127 39.89 -24.56 28.75
CA ALA A 127 41.23 -25.10 28.50
C ALA A 127 42.33 -24.44 29.35
N ASP A 128 42.19 -23.14 29.68
CA ASP A 128 43.11 -22.41 30.55
C ASP A 128 42.33 -21.48 31.52
N PRO A 129 41.75 -22.04 32.59
CA PRO A 129 40.85 -21.30 33.49
C PRO A 129 41.57 -20.24 34.35
N SER A 130 42.89 -20.32 34.48
CA SER A 130 43.72 -19.35 35.23
C SER A 130 44.27 -18.23 34.32
N GLY A 131 44.19 -18.39 33.02
CA GLY A 131 44.75 -17.45 32.04
C GLY A 131 44.00 -16.10 32.03
N ALA A 132 44.72 -14.99 32.25
CA ALA A 132 44.11 -13.66 32.20
C ALA A 132 43.61 -13.29 30.79
N LEU A 133 44.24 -13.78 29.74
CA LEU A 133 43.82 -13.52 28.34
C LEU A 133 42.54 -14.24 28.01
N PRO A 134 42.33 -15.55 28.24
CA PRO A 134 41.04 -16.20 28.00
C PRO A 134 39.89 -15.60 28.82
N ARG A 135 40.13 -15.21 30.10
CA ARG A 135 39.09 -14.54 30.93
C ARG A 135 38.62 -13.20 30.33
N ARG A 136 39.56 -12.38 29.82
CA ARG A 136 39.23 -11.12 29.11
C ARG A 136 38.48 -11.42 27.83
N ALA A 137 38.91 -12.41 27.04
CA ALA A 137 38.23 -12.80 25.81
C ALA A 137 36.78 -13.25 26.04
N PHE A 138 36.53 -14.03 27.12
CA PHE A 138 35.19 -14.44 27.54
C PHE A 138 34.29 -13.25 27.85
N LEU A 139 34.74 -12.31 28.69
CA LEU A 139 33.96 -11.09 29.00
C LEU A 139 33.73 -10.22 27.77
N GLN A 140 34.73 -10.10 26.91
CA GLN A 140 34.59 -9.35 25.66
C GLN A 140 33.55 -10.00 24.72
N ALA A 141 33.54 -11.33 24.58
CA ALA A 141 32.57 -12.06 23.80
C ALA A 141 31.14 -11.90 24.37
N LEU A 142 31.01 -11.92 25.70
CA LEU A 142 29.74 -11.68 26.38
C LEU A 142 29.22 -10.26 26.15
N ASP A 143 30.10 -9.23 26.24
CA ASP A 143 29.72 -7.83 25.95
C ASP A 143 29.32 -7.64 24.48
N GLN A 144 30.06 -8.26 23.55
CA GLN A 144 29.69 -8.24 22.13
C GLN A 144 28.32 -8.90 21.88
N THR A 145 28.00 -9.99 22.57
CA THR A 145 26.69 -10.62 22.53
C THR A 145 25.59 -9.68 23.04
N ALA A 146 25.82 -9.06 24.21
CA ALA A 146 24.88 -8.07 24.75
C ALA A 146 24.70 -6.88 23.80
N SER A 147 25.77 -6.43 23.14
CA SER A 147 25.72 -5.37 22.14
C SER A 147 24.91 -5.75 20.90
N ALA A 148 25.04 -7.00 20.43
CA ALA A 148 24.26 -7.50 19.29
C ALA A 148 22.75 -7.55 19.60
N PHE A 149 22.37 -7.98 20.83
CA PHE A 149 20.97 -7.90 21.27
C PHE A 149 20.44 -6.47 21.28
N ARG A 150 21.23 -5.51 21.79
CA ARG A 150 20.84 -4.07 21.77
C ARG A 150 20.66 -3.55 20.35
N SER A 151 21.58 -3.88 19.45
CA SER A 151 21.53 -3.44 18.05
C SER A 151 20.29 -3.98 17.32
N ALA A 152 19.98 -5.25 17.49
CA ALA A 152 18.79 -5.85 16.89
C ALA A 152 17.49 -5.26 17.49
N ALA A 153 17.44 -5.07 18.81
CA ALA A 153 16.28 -4.43 19.44
C ALA A 153 16.06 -3.00 18.95
N GLN A 154 17.14 -2.22 18.76
CA GLN A 154 17.09 -0.87 18.23
C GLN A 154 16.71 -0.86 16.75
N GLY A 155 17.22 -1.78 15.94
CA GLY A 155 16.85 -1.94 14.53
C GLY A 155 15.36 -2.22 14.36
N LEU A 156 14.82 -3.18 15.12
CA LEU A 156 13.39 -3.48 15.11
C LEU A 156 12.52 -2.34 15.66
N ALA A 157 13.01 -1.56 16.64
CA ALA A 157 12.30 -0.37 17.10
C ALA A 157 12.22 0.69 15.99
N THR A 158 13.34 0.94 15.30
CA THR A 158 13.40 1.87 14.15
C THR A 158 12.48 1.41 13.01
N THR A 159 12.41 0.09 12.76
CA THR A 159 11.49 -0.50 11.78
C THR A 159 10.02 -0.26 12.18
N ALA A 160 9.66 -0.48 13.44
CA ALA A 160 8.31 -0.21 13.94
C ALA A 160 7.92 1.28 13.81
N ASP A 161 8.84 2.20 14.13
CA ASP A 161 8.64 3.63 13.96
C ASP A 161 8.50 4.02 12.47
N GLY A 162 9.23 3.34 11.60
CA GLY A 162 9.11 3.49 10.14
C GLY A 162 7.73 3.08 9.64
N ILE A 163 7.24 1.91 10.05
CA ILE A 163 5.90 1.42 9.71
C ILE A 163 4.82 2.38 10.20
N ALA A 164 4.94 2.89 11.43
CA ALA A 164 3.97 3.82 12.00
C ALA A 164 3.89 5.14 11.20
N ARG A 165 5.03 5.69 10.78
CA ARG A 165 5.09 6.90 9.94
C ARG A 165 4.52 6.67 8.55
N ASP A 166 4.81 5.51 7.93
CA ASP A 166 4.25 5.13 6.63
C ASP A 166 2.73 4.95 6.72
N ALA A 167 2.23 4.31 7.79
CA ALA A 167 0.80 4.17 8.04
C ALA A 167 0.10 5.53 8.20
N GLN A 168 0.68 6.45 8.96
CA GLN A 168 0.13 7.79 9.12
C GLN A 168 0.09 8.55 7.78
N SER A 169 1.16 8.49 6.99
CA SER A 169 1.21 9.11 5.65
C SER A 169 0.13 8.56 4.71
N ASN A 170 -0.11 7.24 4.73
CA ASN A 170 -1.17 6.63 3.92
C ASN A 170 -2.57 7.01 4.42
N VAL A 171 -2.77 7.12 5.73
CA VAL A 171 -4.02 7.62 6.33
C VAL A 171 -4.30 9.05 5.91
N ASP A 172 -3.31 9.94 5.96
CA ASP A 172 -3.44 11.34 5.55
C ASP A 172 -3.79 11.46 4.06
N ALA A 173 -3.14 10.65 3.20
CA ALA A 173 -3.44 10.59 1.78
C ALA A 173 -4.87 10.08 1.51
N VAL A 174 -5.32 9.05 2.23
CA VAL A 174 -6.70 8.55 2.12
C VAL A 174 -7.68 9.64 2.54
N ASN A 175 -7.50 10.28 3.68
CA ASN A 175 -8.40 11.32 4.17
C ASN A 175 -8.50 12.49 3.17
N GLY A 176 -7.38 12.93 2.58
CA GLY A 176 -7.39 13.93 1.52
C GLY A 176 -8.21 13.52 0.30
N ASN A 177 -8.08 12.25 -0.13
CA ASN A 177 -8.86 11.71 -1.25
C ASN A 177 -10.36 11.58 -0.91
N LEU A 178 -10.71 11.19 0.32
CA LEU A 178 -12.11 11.11 0.76
C LEU A 178 -12.77 12.50 0.76
N GLU A 179 -12.07 13.54 1.23
CA GLU A 179 -12.55 14.92 1.16
C GLU A 179 -12.71 15.42 -0.28
N ALA A 180 -11.74 15.09 -1.14
CA ALA A 180 -11.82 15.43 -2.56
C ALA A 180 -13.02 14.75 -3.22
N LEU A 181 -13.28 13.47 -2.95
CA LEU A 181 -14.45 12.73 -3.43
C LEU A 181 -15.77 13.35 -2.96
N ALA A 182 -15.86 13.78 -1.70
CA ALA A 182 -17.05 14.45 -1.17
C ALA A 182 -17.33 15.78 -1.87
N LYS A 183 -16.29 16.58 -2.14
CA LYS A 183 -16.37 17.82 -2.94
C LYS A 183 -16.75 17.54 -4.39
N LEU A 184 -16.15 16.49 -4.97
CA LEU A 184 -16.43 16.09 -6.35
C LEU A 184 -17.86 15.59 -6.54
N ASN A 185 -18.43 14.87 -5.56
CA ASN A 185 -19.84 14.49 -5.56
C ASN A 185 -20.78 15.72 -5.67
N LEU A 186 -20.41 16.82 -5.04
CA LEU A 186 -21.19 18.09 -5.18
C LEU A 186 -21.07 18.65 -6.59
N ALA A 187 -19.90 18.62 -7.20
CA ALA A 187 -19.66 19.07 -8.57
C ALA A 187 -20.42 18.21 -9.59
N LEU A 188 -20.37 16.87 -9.43
CA LEU A 188 -21.10 15.92 -10.27
C LEU A 188 -22.62 16.14 -10.23
N ARG A 189 -23.20 16.39 -9.05
CA ARG A 189 -24.64 16.69 -8.93
C ARG A 189 -25.06 17.97 -9.65
N ARG A 190 -24.15 18.91 -9.84
CA ARG A 190 -24.40 20.21 -10.52
C ARG A 190 -24.04 20.20 -11.99
N SER A 191 -23.26 19.22 -12.44
CA SER A 191 -22.82 19.09 -13.83
C SER A 191 -23.92 18.46 -14.68
N GLU A 192 -23.98 18.86 -15.95
CA GLU A 192 -24.92 18.30 -16.91
C GLU A 192 -24.36 16.99 -17.50
N PRO A 193 -25.06 15.85 -17.34
CA PRO A 193 -24.65 14.58 -17.93
C PRO A 193 -24.54 14.69 -19.46
N GLY A 194 -23.58 13.96 -20.03
CA GLY A 194 -23.34 13.94 -21.48
C GLY A 194 -22.50 15.13 -21.99
N THR A 195 -21.92 15.93 -21.09
CA THR A 195 -20.97 16.98 -21.46
C THR A 195 -19.52 16.54 -21.25
N GLY A 196 -18.56 17.14 -21.95
CA GLY A 196 -17.14 16.89 -21.75
C GLY A 196 -16.68 17.24 -20.31
N ALA A 197 -17.23 18.31 -19.73
CA ALA A 197 -16.97 18.70 -18.35
C ALA A 197 -17.41 17.62 -17.35
N HIS A 198 -18.60 17.04 -17.55
CA HIS A 198 -19.07 15.93 -16.73
C HIS A 198 -18.18 14.69 -16.87
N ALA A 199 -17.72 14.36 -18.10
CA ALA A 199 -16.80 13.26 -18.35
C ALA A 199 -15.47 13.45 -17.60
N SER A 200 -14.91 14.68 -17.57
CA SER A 200 -13.69 14.99 -16.83
C SER A 200 -13.86 14.84 -15.31
N LEU A 201 -15.03 15.18 -14.76
CA LEU A 201 -15.33 14.94 -13.34
C LEU A 201 -15.42 13.44 -13.02
N LEU A 202 -15.93 12.63 -13.96
CA LEU A 202 -15.95 11.18 -13.81
C LEU A 202 -14.54 10.57 -13.86
N ASP A 203 -13.65 11.06 -14.72
CA ASP A 203 -12.24 10.64 -14.76
C ASP A 203 -11.54 10.96 -13.44
N GLU A 204 -11.75 12.15 -12.88
CA GLU A 204 -11.22 12.56 -11.59
C GLU A 204 -11.76 11.69 -10.44
N ARG A 205 -13.07 11.36 -10.46
CA ARG A 205 -13.70 10.45 -9.51
C ARG A 205 -13.00 9.09 -9.49
N ASP A 206 -12.82 8.49 -10.66
CA ASP A 206 -12.24 7.15 -10.76
C ASP A 206 -10.78 7.17 -10.34
N ARG A 207 -10.03 8.20 -10.71
CA ARG A 207 -8.64 8.38 -10.24
C ARG A 207 -8.54 8.46 -8.70
N LEU A 208 -9.47 9.18 -8.06
CA LEU A 208 -9.52 9.27 -6.60
C LEU A 208 -9.94 7.93 -5.95
N VAL A 209 -10.89 7.22 -6.55
CA VAL A 209 -11.31 5.89 -6.07
C VAL A 209 -10.18 4.89 -6.22
N ASP A 210 -9.47 4.85 -7.36
CA ASP A 210 -8.27 4.01 -7.56
C ASP A 210 -7.20 4.30 -6.49
N ALA A 211 -6.94 5.59 -6.21
CA ALA A 211 -5.97 6.01 -5.20
C ALA A 211 -6.35 5.59 -3.77
N VAL A 212 -7.63 5.55 -3.44
CA VAL A 212 -8.12 5.01 -2.16
C VAL A 212 -8.06 3.49 -2.16
N SER A 213 -8.49 2.83 -3.25
CA SER A 213 -8.57 1.38 -3.36
C SER A 213 -7.21 0.69 -3.20
N SER A 214 -6.13 1.29 -3.69
CA SER A 214 -4.77 0.76 -3.47
C SER A 214 -4.33 0.79 -1.99
N ARG A 215 -4.87 1.72 -1.19
CA ARG A 215 -4.51 1.92 0.22
C ARG A 215 -5.45 1.24 1.20
N LEU A 216 -6.72 1.06 0.79
CA LEU A 216 -7.78 0.43 1.57
C LEU A 216 -8.61 -0.47 0.68
N ASN A 217 -9.08 -1.59 1.22
CA ASN A 217 -10.07 -2.39 0.51
C ASN A 217 -11.45 -1.72 0.67
N VAL A 218 -12.00 -1.19 -0.43
CA VAL A 218 -13.23 -0.41 -0.45
C VAL A 218 -14.20 -0.90 -1.50
N ASP A 219 -15.49 -0.77 -1.19
CA ASP A 219 -16.60 -0.99 -2.11
C ASP A 219 -17.13 0.38 -2.58
N ALA A 220 -17.00 0.66 -3.87
CA ALA A 220 -17.54 1.84 -4.51
C ALA A 220 -18.90 1.53 -5.15
N THR A 221 -19.91 2.34 -4.83
CA THR A 221 -21.23 2.29 -5.48
C THR A 221 -21.51 3.65 -6.12
N PHE A 222 -21.97 3.63 -7.36
CA PHE A 222 -22.23 4.84 -8.14
C PHE A 222 -23.72 5.13 -8.21
N GLY A 223 -24.09 6.36 -7.86
CA GLY A 223 -25.45 6.88 -7.90
C GLY A 223 -25.74 7.65 -9.18
N GLU A 224 -26.88 8.35 -9.19
CA GLU A 224 -27.26 9.25 -10.27
C GLU A 224 -26.18 10.31 -10.51
N ASN A 225 -26.02 10.74 -11.76
CA ASN A 225 -24.98 11.67 -12.20
C ASN A 225 -23.55 11.23 -11.84
N GLY A 226 -23.33 9.92 -11.62
CA GLY A 226 -22.00 9.38 -11.35
C GLY A 226 -21.42 9.70 -9.98
N THR A 227 -22.23 10.19 -9.02
CA THR A 227 -21.79 10.37 -7.63
C THR A 227 -21.34 9.04 -7.02
N VAL A 228 -20.35 9.06 -6.13
CA VAL A 228 -19.81 7.85 -5.48
C VAL A 228 -20.17 7.81 -4.00
N THR A 229 -20.60 6.64 -3.55
CA THR A 229 -20.62 6.25 -2.14
C THR A 229 -19.54 5.21 -1.92
N LEU A 230 -18.62 5.47 -0.98
CA LEU A 230 -17.49 4.62 -0.70
C LEU A 230 -17.64 4.01 0.69
N LYS A 231 -17.53 2.68 0.78
CA LYS A 231 -17.60 1.93 2.04
C LYS A 231 -16.37 1.05 2.19
N LEU A 232 -16.03 0.69 3.42
CA LEU A 232 -15.05 -0.37 3.65
C LEU A 232 -15.61 -1.72 3.21
N ALA A 233 -14.84 -2.47 2.46
CA ALA A 233 -15.23 -3.82 2.02
C ALA A 233 -15.44 -4.74 3.24
N GLY A 234 -16.52 -5.52 3.20
CA GLY A 234 -16.90 -6.40 4.30
C GLY A 234 -17.49 -5.70 5.54
N ASN A 235 -17.60 -4.36 5.54
CA ASN A 235 -18.24 -3.60 6.62
C ASN A 235 -19.26 -2.60 6.06
N SER A 236 -20.49 -3.03 5.90
CA SER A 236 -21.58 -2.22 5.34
C SER A 236 -21.96 -0.99 6.18
N GLN A 237 -21.59 -0.96 7.46
CA GLN A 237 -21.91 0.13 8.39
C GLN A 237 -20.91 1.30 8.30
N SER A 238 -19.69 1.05 7.80
CA SER A 238 -18.64 2.08 7.75
C SER A 238 -18.61 2.76 6.37
N SER A 239 -19.45 3.78 6.18
CA SER A 239 -19.38 4.64 4.99
C SER A 239 -18.22 5.64 5.14
N LEU A 240 -17.25 5.60 4.23
CA LEU A 240 -16.13 6.55 4.19
C LEU A 240 -16.52 7.85 3.45
N VAL A 241 -17.32 7.72 2.38
CA VAL A 241 -17.90 8.87 1.67
C VAL A 241 -19.37 8.58 1.40
N SER A 242 -20.24 9.52 1.78
CA SER A 242 -21.67 9.49 1.47
C SER A 242 -22.16 10.89 1.12
N GLY A 243 -22.64 11.05 -0.10
CA GLY A 243 -23.05 12.35 -0.60
C GLY A 243 -21.89 13.35 -0.56
N VAL A 244 -21.98 14.38 0.27
CA VAL A 244 -20.96 15.43 0.44
C VAL A 244 -20.18 15.29 1.75
N THR A 245 -20.39 14.22 2.47
CA THR A 245 -19.72 13.95 3.75
C THR A 245 -18.60 12.94 3.56
N ALA A 246 -17.42 13.27 4.07
CA ALA A 246 -16.28 12.38 4.20
C ALA A 246 -16.10 12.04 5.68
N ASN A 247 -15.98 10.76 5.99
CA ASN A 247 -15.72 10.24 7.32
C ASN A 247 -14.23 9.85 7.42
N PRO A 248 -13.42 10.55 8.23
CA PRO A 248 -12.00 10.31 8.28
C PRO A 248 -11.66 9.00 8.96
N ILE A 249 -10.52 8.45 8.57
CA ILE A 249 -9.86 7.32 9.22
C ILE A 249 -8.67 7.81 10.06
N ALA A 250 -8.26 7.02 11.04
CA ALA A 250 -7.08 7.28 11.87
C ALA A 250 -6.36 5.96 12.17
N VAL A 251 -5.08 6.05 12.51
CA VAL A 251 -4.28 4.93 13.00
C VAL A 251 -3.76 5.24 14.39
N ALA A 252 -3.83 4.26 15.30
CA ALA A 252 -3.22 4.34 16.62
C ALA A 252 -2.08 3.34 16.72
N VAL A 253 -1.01 3.76 17.40
CA VAL A 253 0.20 2.95 17.65
C VAL A 253 0.15 2.45 19.09
N ALA A 254 0.22 1.15 19.29
CA ALA A 254 0.32 0.52 20.60
C ALA A 254 1.76 0.61 21.14
N GLY A 255 1.94 0.49 22.45
CA GLY A 255 3.26 0.55 23.10
C GLY A 255 4.27 -0.50 22.61
N ASN A 256 3.81 -1.62 22.07
CA ASN A 256 4.65 -2.65 21.44
C ASN A 256 5.00 -2.34 19.97
N GLY A 257 4.44 -1.27 19.37
CA GLY A 257 4.59 -0.91 17.97
C GLY A 257 3.51 -1.48 17.05
N GLY A 258 2.55 -2.25 17.55
CA GLY A 258 1.38 -2.72 16.79
C GLY A 258 0.48 -1.55 16.37
N LEU A 259 -0.21 -1.69 15.24
CA LEU A 259 -1.09 -0.68 14.69
C LEU A 259 -2.55 -1.13 14.74
N THR A 260 -3.45 -0.18 14.99
CA THR A 260 -4.90 -0.38 14.90
C THR A 260 -5.50 0.79 14.14
N MET A 261 -6.35 0.48 13.14
CA MET A 261 -7.05 1.49 12.36
C MET A 261 -8.46 1.74 12.93
N PHE A 262 -8.89 2.98 12.84
CA PHE A 262 -10.22 3.45 13.25
C PHE A 262 -10.87 4.24 12.13
N ALA A 263 -12.20 4.19 12.04
CA ALA A 263 -13.01 5.12 11.26
C ALA A 263 -13.96 5.88 12.16
N THR A 264 -14.16 7.16 11.88
CA THR A 264 -15.16 7.99 12.54
C THR A 264 -16.40 8.01 11.67
N VAL A 265 -17.50 7.39 12.14
CA VAL A 265 -18.79 7.33 11.44
C VAL A 265 -19.88 7.81 12.38
N ASP A 266 -20.71 8.73 11.92
CA ASP A 266 -21.82 9.31 12.69
C ASP A 266 -21.40 9.85 14.09
N GLY A 267 -20.18 10.39 14.17
CA GLY A 267 -19.60 10.94 15.41
C GLY A 267 -19.06 9.89 16.38
N GLY A 268 -19.15 8.60 16.06
CA GLY A 268 -18.52 7.49 16.80
C GLY A 268 -17.24 7.01 16.15
N THR A 269 -16.24 6.64 16.98
CA THR A 269 -14.99 6.04 16.52
C THR A 269 -15.04 4.53 16.65
N HIS A 270 -14.88 3.81 15.55
CA HIS A 270 -14.95 2.35 15.47
C HIS A 270 -13.63 1.77 14.99
N ALA A 271 -13.13 0.74 15.69
CA ALA A 271 -11.96 -0.01 15.22
C ALA A 271 -12.32 -0.81 13.96
N ILE A 272 -11.43 -0.79 12.99
CA ILE A 272 -11.57 -1.52 11.72
C ILE A 272 -10.70 -2.75 11.77
N ALA A 273 -11.34 -3.91 11.70
CA ALA A 273 -10.64 -5.17 11.48
C ALA A 273 -10.40 -5.36 9.97
N LEU A 274 -9.19 -5.74 9.58
CA LEU A 274 -8.81 -6.09 8.20
C LEU A 274 -9.07 -4.96 7.17
N PRO A 275 -8.39 -3.82 7.30
CA PRO A 275 -8.62 -2.69 6.38
C PRO A 275 -8.23 -2.98 4.92
N GLY A 276 -7.43 -4.03 4.63
CA GLY A 276 -6.89 -4.32 3.30
C GLY A 276 -5.98 -3.20 2.76
N GLY A 277 -5.58 -3.32 1.51
CA GLY A 277 -4.73 -2.32 0.87
C GLY A 277 -3.38 -2.11 1.58
N THR A 278 -2.62 -1.11 1.18
CA THR A 278 -1.32 -0.77 1.79
C THR A 278 -1.40 -0.63 3.31
N ILE A 279 -2.48 -0.01 3.83
CA ILE A 279 -2.65 0.17 5.29
C ILE A 279 -2.81 -1.19 5.99
N GLY A 280 -3.56 -2.12 5.38
CA GLY A 280 -3.68 -3.49 5.89
C GLY A 280 -2.33 -4.20 5.96
N GLY A 281 -1.51 -4.08 4.90
CA GLY A 281 -0.15 -4.65 4.87
C GLY A 281 0.77 -4.05 5.94
N LEU A 282 0.65 -2.75 6.20
CA LEU A 282 1.40 -2.07 7.28
C LEU A 282 0.97 -2.55 8.67
N ILE A 283 -0.31 -2.80 8.89
CA ILE A 283 -0.81 -3.37 10.15
C ILE A 283 -0.29 -4.79 10.35
N ASP A 284 -0.32 -5.64 9.31
CA ASP A 284 0.22 -7.00 9.35
C ASP A 284 1.73 -7.01 9.62
N ALA A 285 2.48 -6.11 8.97
CA ALA A 285 3.92 -5.95 9.20
C ALA A 285 4.21 -5.46 10.62
N ALA A 286 3.46 -4.48 11.13
CA ALA A 286 3.59 -3.97 12.49
C ALA A 286 3.36 -5.06 13.54
N ALA A 287 2.34 -5.90 13.36
CA ALA A 287 2.06 -7.04 14.23
C ALA A 287 3.23 -8.04 14.22
N THR A 288 3.74 -8.38 13.03
CA THR A 288 4.90 -9.28 12.89
C THR A 288 6.14 -8.71 13.56
N VAL A 289 6.45 -7.41 13.36
CA VAL A 289 7.61 -6.75 14.00
C VAL A 289 7.45 -6.70 15.52
N ALA A 290 6.24 -6.44 16.03
CA ALA A 290 5.94 -6.48 17.46
C ALA A 290 6.22 -7.87 18.06
N ASP A 291 5.82 -8.94 17.36
CA ASP A 291 6.09 -10.33 17.77
C ASP A 291 7.60 -10.63 17.75
N ARG A 292 8.36 -10.16 16.76
CA ARG A 292 9.81 -10.32 16.69
C ARG A 292 10.51 -9.58 17.84
N ARG A 293 10.08 -8.36 18.15
CA ARG A 293 10.57 -7.59 19.31
C ARG A 293 10.31 -8.34 20.63
N ALA A 294 9.11 -8.87 20.81
CA ALA A 294 8.77 -9.68 21.99
C ALA A 294 9.63 -10.94 22.09
N SER A 295 9.84 -11.64 20.98
CA SER A 295 10.65 -12.86 20.91
C SER A 295 12.12 -12.59 21.24
N ILE A 296 12.74 -11.54 20.67
CA ILE A 296 14.12 -11.17 20.99
C ILE A 296 14.26 -10.75 22.47
N ASN A 297 13.29 -10.01 23.02
CA ASN A 297 13.28 -9.66 24.43
C ASN A 297 13.18 -10.90 25.33
N ALA A 298 12.37 -11.91 24.97
CA ALA A 298 12.27 -13.15 25.70
C ALA A 298 13.58 -13.96 25.64
N ILE A 299 14.21 -14.07 24.47
CA ILE A 299 15.51 -14.74 24.31
C ILE A 299 16.58 -14.02 25.13
N ALA A 300 16.61 -12.68 25.12
CA ALA A 300 17.55 -11.88 25.91
C ALA A 300 17.36 -12.07 27.42
N THR A 301 16.11 -12.10 27.89
CA THR A 301 15.79 -12.33 29.31
C THR A 301 16.24 -13.72 29.75
N ASP A 302 15.92 -14.76 28.97
CA ASP A 302 16.27 -16.11 29.26
C ASP A 302 17.79 -16.33 29.21
N PHE A 303 18.48 -15.76 28.22
CA PHE A 303 19.94 -15.78 28.14
C PHE A 303 20.59 -15.15 29.37
N ALA A 304 20.19 -13.95 29.76
CA ALA A 304 20.73 -13.24 30.91
C ALA A 304 20.44 -14.02 32.21
N THR A 305 19.25 -14.57 32.37
CA THR A 305 18.87 -15.37 33.54
C THR A 305 19.68 -16.65 33.60
N THR A 306 19.84 -17.34 32.48
CA THR A 306 20.63 -18.60 32.39
C THR A 306 22.10 -18.35 32.73
N ILE A 307 22.71 -17.28 32.13
CA ILE A 307 24.11 -16.94 32.40
C ILE A 307 24.32 -16.49 33.85
N ASN A 308 23.43 -15.72 34.43
CA ASN A 308 23.54 -15.28 35.81
C ASN A 308 23.32 -16.43 36.79
N THR A 309 22.40 -17.38 36.52
CA THR A 309 22.20 -18.59 37.32
C THR A 309 23.41 -19.49 37.25
N TRP A 310 23.97 -19.69 36.05
CA TRP A 310 25.23 -20.42 35.87
C TRP A 310 26.37 -19.75 36.64
N SER A 311 26.49 -18.41 36.57
CA SER A 311 27.51 -17.66 37.29
C SER A 311 27.44 -17.90 38.79
N ALA A 312 26.24 -17.80 39.37
CA ALA A 312 26.03 -18.00 40.82
C ALA A 312 26.38 -19.41 41.30
N GLY A 313 26.37 -20.41 40.41
CA GLY A 313 26.77 -21.82 40.73
C GLY A 313 28.27 -22.05 40.71
N GLY A 314 29.08 -21.09 40.27
CA GLY A 314 30.52 -21.18 40.15
C GLY A 314 31.30 -20.38 41.20
N LEU A 315 32.62 -20.52 41.15
CA LEU A 315 33.55 -19.76 42.00
C LEU A 315 34.47 -18.88 41.11
N ASP A 316 34.70 -17.62 41.52
CA ASP A 316 35.64 -16.70 40.92
C ASP A 316 37.12 -17.07 41.23
N ALA A 317 38.07 -16.27 40.74
CA ALA A 317 39.49 -16.50 40.97
C ALA A 317 39.89 -16.44 42.45
N ALA A 318 39.15 -15.71 43.29
CA ALA A 318 39.35 -15.58 44.72
C ALA A 318 38.61 -16.65 45.52
N GLY A 319 37.86 -17.55 44.90
CA GLY A 319 37.04 -18.60 45.53
C GLY A 319 35.71 -18.11 46.09
N ASN A 320 35.23 -16.92 45.69
CA ASN A 320 33.91 -16.42 46.06
C ASN A 320 32.86 -16.91 45.09
N PRO A 321 31.57 -17.02 45.50
CA PRO A 321 30.48 -17.30 44.60
C PRO A 321 30.40 -16.26 43.47
N GLY A 322 30.11 -16.72 42.25
CA GLY A 322 30.05 -15.85 41.09
C GLY A 322 28.91 -14.78 41.19
N ALA A 323 29.28 -13.54 40.89
CA ALA A 323 28.33 -12.44 40.79
C ALA A 323 27.55 -12.50 39.47
N PRO A 324 26.40 -11.83 39.34
CA PRO A 324 25.72 -11.68 38.05
C PRO A 324 26.64 -11.07 36.99
N LEU A 325 26.71 -11.70 35.80
CA LEU A 325 27.54 -11.22 34.68
C LEU A 325 26.79 -10.26 33.75
N LEU A 326 25.47 -10.36 33.72
CA LEU A 326 24.60 -9.52 32.85
C LEU A 326 23.55 -8.79 33.68
N THR A 327 23.31 -7.55 33.32
CA THR A 327 22.16 -6.77 33.78
C THR A 327 21.17 -6.59 32.63
N VAL A 328 19.88 -6.66 32.94
CA VAL A 328 18.78 -6.38 31.99
C VAL A 328 17.71 -5.54 32.68
N GLY A 329 17.18 -4.56 31.92
CA GLY A 329 16.03 -3.75 32.31
C GLY A 329 14.81 -4.13 31.48
N THR A 330 13.94 -3.17 31.22
CA THR A 330 12.76 -3.35 30.37
C THR A 330 12.78 -2.30 29.24
N PRO A 331 12.83 -2.72 27.97
CA PRO A 331 12.88 -4.10 27.42
C PRO A 331 14.28 -4.74 27.57
N ALA A 332 14.32 -6.05 27.80
CA ALA A 332 15.54 -6.77 28.16
C ALA A 332 16.64 -6.67 27.09
N ALA A 333 16.32 -6.94 25.82
CA ALA A 333 17.30 -6.91 24.74
C ALA A 333 17.91 -5.51 24.54
N ALA A 334 17.12 -4.44 24.65
CA ALA A 334 17.60 -3.08 24.47
C ALA A 334 18.47 -2.55 25.63
N THR A 335 18.39 -3.19 26.80
CA THR A 335 19.06 -2.72 28.03
C THR A 335 20.10 -3.69 28.55
N MET A 336 20.31 -4.83 27.86
CA MET A 336 21.30 -5.84 28.26
C MET A 336 22.70 -5.23 28.30
N ALA A 337 23.41 -5.42 29.40
CA ALA A 337 24.77 -4.92 29.56
C ALA A 337 25.60 -5.87 30.45
N LEU A 338 26.92 -5.86 30.25
CA LEU A 338 27.85 -6.55 31.13
C LEU A 338 27.83 -5.91 32.52
N ALA A 339 27.75 -6.74 33.57
CA ALA A 339 27.67 -6.30 34.97
C ALA A 339 29.02 -6.20 35.64
N ILE A 340 30.04 -6.93 35.15
CA ILE A 340 31.38 -6.95 35.68
C ILE A 340 32.41 -6.55 34.63
N SER A 341 33.49 -5.92 35.03
CA SER A 341 34.64 -5.56 34.17
C SER A 341 35.92 -6.30 34.54
N ASP A 342 35.99 -6.83 35.75
CA ASP A 342 37.14 -7.57 36.23
C ASP A 342 37.17 -9.00 35.74
N PRO A 343 38.19 -9.43 34.96
CA PRO A 343 38.29 -10.80 34.48
C PRO A 343 38.40 -11.86 35.61
N ASP A 344 38.93 -11.46 36.76
CA ASP A 344 39.06 -12.40 37.91
C ASP A 344 37.71 -12.72 38.56
N GLY A 345 36.68 -11.89 38.31
CA GLY A 345 35.31 -12.18 38.72
C GLY A 345 34.57 -13.23 37.88
N VAL A 346 35.16 -13.76 36.80
CA VAL A 346 34.55 -14.83 36.00
C VAL A 346 34.53 -16.16 36.79
N PRO A 347 33.35 -16.76 37.05
CA PRO A 347 33.22 -17.96 37.90
C PRO A 347 33.52 -19.24 37.09
N ALA A 348 34.80 -19.50 36.85
CA ALA A 348 35.29 -20.66 36.08
C ALA A 348 35.25 -21.98 36.84
N ALA A 349 35.49 -21.94 38.15
CA ALA A 349 35.60 -23.14 38.97
C ALA A 349 34.26 -23.60 39.53
N SER A 350 34.14 -24.88 39.80
CA SER A 350 33.04 -25.46 40.57
C SER A 350 33.55 -26.17 41.81
N THR A 351 32.67 -26.39 42.79
CA THR A 351 32.96 -27.19 44.00
C THR A 351 32.03 -28.39 44.10
N ASP A 352 32.59 -29.53 44.47
CA ASP A 352 31.85 -30.73 44.89
C ASP A 352 32.35 -31.12 46.28
N GLY A 353 31.63 -30.72 47.29
CA GLY A 353 32.05 -30.79 48.68
C GLY A 353 33.32 -29.98 48.93
N ALA A 354 34.44 -30.70 49.33
CA ALA A 354 35.74 -30.07 49.57
C ALA A 354 36.65 -29.96 48.34
N THR A 355 36.25 -30.53 47.18
CA THR A 355 37.07 -30.57 45.97
C THR A 355 36.67 -29.40 45.03
N VAL A 356 37.67 -28.55 44.67
CA VAL A 356 37.50 -27.51 43.69
C VAL A 356 38.04 -27.95 42.33
N THR A 357 37.19 -27.89 41.28
CA THR A 357 37.58 -28.18 39.90
C THR A 357 37.68 -26.84 39.17
N ALA A 358 38.88 -26.46 38.70
CA ALA A 358 39.20 -25.12 38.21
C ALA A 358 38.39 -24.69 36.98
N ASN A 359 37.90 -25.63 36.16
CA ASN A 359 37.05 -25.38 34.97
C ASN A 359 35.67 -26.03 35.06
N GLY A 360 35.29 -26.56 36.21
CA GLY A 360 34.08 -27.37 36.35
C GLY A 360 32.79 -26.58 36.01
N ASN A 361 32.74 -25.31 36.38
CA ASN A 361 31.60 -24.48 36.06
C ASN A 361 31.53 -24.15 34.54
N LEU A 362 32.68 -23.99 33.87
CA LEU A 362 32.74 -23.76 32.40
C LEU A 362 32.28 -25.01 31.63
N ILE A 363 32.60 -26.21 32.12
CA ILE A 363 32.08 -27.47 31.56
C ILE A 363 30.56 -27.52 31.68
N ALA A 364 30.00 -27.09 32.81
CA ALA A 364 28.54 -27.01 33.01
C ALA A 364 27.89 -25.99 32.04
N LEU A 365 28.56 -24.91 31.69
CA LEU A 365 28.07 -23.91 30.73
C LEU A 365 27.83 -24.52 29.33
N GLN A 366 28.66 -25.46 28.91
CA GLN A 366 28.46 -26.16 27.61
C GLN A 366 27.13 -26.91 27.56
N GLY A 367 26.69 -27.47 28.67
CA GLY A 367 25.39 -28.17 28.77
C GLY A 367 24.18 -27.23 28.57
N LEU A 368 24.35 -25.91 28.72
CA LEU A 368 23.31 -24.92 28.55
C LEU A 368 23.18 -24.39 27.10
N ARG A 369 24.07 -24.82 26.21
CA ARG A 369 24.06 -24.41 24.79
C ARG A 369 22.89 -25.02 24.02
N ALA A 370 22.70 -26.34 24.17
CA ALA A 370 21.65 -27.09 23.49
C ALA A 370 20.25 -26.68 23.99
N GLY A 371 19.36 -26.29 23.06
CA GLY A 371 18.04 -25.79 23.38
C GLY A 371 18.04 -24.36 23.97
N GLY A 372 19.21 -23.72 24.07
CA GLY A 372 19.38 -22.35 24.62
C GLY A 372 19.04 -21.21 23.65
N ALA A 373 19.67 -20.06 23.94
CA ALA A 373 19.43 -18.82 23.15
C ALA A 373 19.83 -18.97 21.67
N GLU A 374 20.88 -19.76 21.39
CA GLU A 374 21.41 -19.98 20.03
C GLU A 374 20.37 -20.69 19.15
N ASP A 375 19.81 -21.81 19.61
CA ASP A 375 18.79 -22.57 18.88
C ASP A 375 17.47 -21.79 18.71
N ARG A 376 17.06 -21.09 19.77
CA ARG A 376 15.85 -20.26 19.72
C ARG A 376 15.98 -19.07 18.78
N LEU A 377 17.15 -18.45 18.74
CA LEU A 377 17.43 -17.36 17.80
C LEU A 377 17.46 -17.86 16.36
N ALA A 378 18.13 -18.98 16.10
CA ALA A 378 18.16 -19.60 14.77
C ALA A 378 16.74 -19.94 14.28
N GLY A 379 15.89 -20.50 15.16
CA GLY A 379 14.49 -20.74 14.84
C GLY A 379 13.68 -19.47 14.55
N LEU A 380 13.93 -18.39 15.29
CA LEU A 380 13.30 -17.09 15.08
C LEU A 380 13.67 -16.49 13.72
N ILE A 381 14.97 -16.48 13.39
CA ILE A 381 15.51 -15.94 12.13
C ILE A 381 14.99 -16.77 10.94
N ALA A 382 15.09 -18.10 11.02
CA ALA A 382 14.58 -18.99 9.97
C ALA A 382 13.07 -18.81 9.73
N GLY A 383 12.28 -18.71 10.80
CA GLY A 383 10.84 -18.47 10.70
C GLY A 383 10.51 -17.08 10.12
N HIS A 384 11.34 -16.07 10.39
CA HIS A 384 11.16 -14.76 9.79
C HIS A 384 11.54 -14.76 8.30
N ALA A 385 12.67 -15.34 7.93
CA ALA A 385 13.09 -15.47 6.54
C ALA A 385 12.04 -16.21 5.68
N GLN A 386 11.44 -17.29 6.25
CA GLN A 386 10.35 -17.99 5.57
C GLN A 386 9.11 -17.09 5.39
N ALA A 387 8.74 -16.29 6.40
CA ALA A 387 7.63 -15.36 6.33
C ALA A 387 7.89 -14.25 5.28
N THR A 388 9.11 -13.74 5.20
CA THR A 388 9.54 -12.75 4.20
C THR A 388 9.50 -13.34 2.79
N ALA A 389 10.03 -14.55 2.58
CA ALA A 389 9.98 -15.24 1.29
C ALA A 389 8.54 -15.48 0.81
N ALA A 390 7.65 -15.89 1.74
CA ALA A 390 6.23 -16.04 1.43
C ALA A 390 5.56 -14.71 1.07
N ALA A 391 5.88 -13.63 1.79
CA ALA A 391 5.35 -12.30 1.50
C ALA A 391 5.82 -11.74 0.14
N ARG A 392 7.09 -11.99 -0.25
CA ARG A 392 7.60 -11.65 -1.60
C ARG A 392 6.82 -12.39 -2.69
N THR A 393 6.63 -13.68 -2.52
CA THR A 393 5.86 -14.49 -3.48
C THR A 393 4.40 -13.99 -3.59
N GLU A 394 3.77 -13.64 -2.46
CA GLU A 394 2.43 -13.06 -2.43
C GLU A 394 2.40 -11.72 -3.19
N ALA A 395 3.40 -10.85 -2.98
CA ALA A 395 3.51 -9.56 -3.66
C ALA A 395 3.67 -9.73 -5.19
N ASP A 396 4.51 -10.65 -5.65
CA ASP A 396 4.70 -10.94 -7.07
C ASP A 396 3.40 -11.44 -7.75
N VAL A 397 2.69 -12.37 -7.09
CA VAL A 397 1.44 -12.93 -7.61
C VAL A 397 0.34 -11.87 -7.65
N THR A 398 0.16 -11.12 -6.57
CA THR A 398 -0.88 -10.08 -6.50
C THR A 398 -0.57 -8.90 -7.40
N GLY A 399 0.71 -8.54 -7.55
CA GLY A 399 1.19 -7.55 -8.52
C GLY A 399 0.85 -7.93 -9.95
N THR A 400 1.16 -9.17 -10.35
CA THR A 400 0.81 -9.70 -11.67
C THR A 400 -0.70 -9.68 -11.91
N ARG A 401 -1.51 -10.03 -10.90
CA ARG A 401 -2.97 -9.99 -10.98
C ARG A 401 -3.49 -8.56 -11.16
N ARG A 402 -2.96 -7.59 -10.40
CA ARG A 402 -3.28 -6.17 -10.56
C ARG A 402 -2.98 -5.69 -11.98
N ASP A 403 -1.80 -6.01 -12.50
CA ASP A 403 -1.37 -5.58 -13.84
C ASP A 403 -2.26 -6.19 -14.93
N GLY A 404 -2.68 -7.44 -14.77
CA GLY A 404 -3.65 -8.09 -15.63
C GLY A 404 -5.04 -7.43 -15.57
N ALA A 405 -5.50 -7.04 -14.40
CA ALA A 405 -6.78 -6.33 -14.22
C ALA A 405 -6.73 -4.93 -14.85
N LEU A 406 -5.62 -4.20 -14.67
CA LEU A 406 -5.40 -2.90 -15.30
C LEU A 406 -5.40 -3.02 -16.83
N ALA A 407 -4.63 -3.95 -17.40
CA ALA A 407 -4.60 -4.19 -18.84
C ALA A 407 -5.98 -4.56 -19.38
N SER A 408 -6.76 -5.31 -18.61
CA SER A 408 -8.13 -5.70 -18.94
C SER A 408 -9.10 -4.51 -18.97
N ARG A 409 -8.94 -3.56 -18.05
CA ARG A 409 -9.68 -2.29 -18.03
C ARG A 409 -9.27 -1.40 -19.20
N ASP A 410 -7.98 -1.25 -19.42
CA ASP A 410 -7.42 -0.38 -20.47
C ASP A 410 -7.80 -0.86 -21.88
N ALA A 411 -8.00 -2.15 -22.08
CA ALA A 411 -8.52 -2.70 -23.33
C ALA A 411 -9.93 -2.17 -23.68
N VAL A 412 -10.72 -1.72 -22.69
CA VAL A 412 -12.06 -1.14 -22.90
C VAL A 412 -12.02 0.39 -22.85
N THR A 413 -11.27 0.96 -21.90
CA THR A 413 -11.28 2.41 -21.61
C THR A 413 -10.16 3.16 -22.32
N GLY A 414 -9.11 2.46 -22.76
CA GLY A 414 -7.93 3.01 -23.38
C GLY A 414 -8.17 3.60 -24.77
N ILE A 415 -7.21 4.36 -25.23
CA ILE A 415 -7.26 5.08 -26.51
C ILE A 415 -6.39 4.34 -27.51
N ASP A 416 -6.99 3.91 -28.59
CA ASP A 416 -6.31 3.35 -29.77
C ASP A 416 -6.09 4.49 -30.79
N LEU A 417 -4.84 4.93 -30.94
CA LEU A 417 -4.47 6.05 -31.80
C LEU A 417 -4.79 5.80 -33.27
N ASP A 418 -4.68 4.56 -33.74
CA ASP A 418 -5.01 4.22 -35.14
C ASP A 418 -6.51 4.37 -35.40
N ARG A 419 -7.32 3.94 -34.46
CA ARG A 419 -8.76 4.10 -34.51
C ARG A 419 -9.16 5.56 -34.42
N GLU A 420 -8.57 6.36 -33.50
CA GLU A 420 -8.83 7.80 -33.39
C GLU A 420 -8.41 8.54 -34.67
N ALA A 421 -7.28 8.19 -35.30
CA ALA A 421 -6.83 8.77 -36.57
C ALA A 421 -7.82 8.47 -37.70
N ALA A 422 -8.33 7.25 -37.80
CA ALA A 422 -9.34 6.89 -38.78
C ALA A 422 -10.65 7.65 -38.57
N GLU A 423 -11.12 7.78 -37.32
CA GLU A 423 -12.31 8.56 -36.99
C GLU A 423 -12.11 10.05 -37.25
N LEU A 424 -10.94 10.61 -36.98
CA LEU A 424 -10.58 12.00 -37.28
C LEU A 424 -10.72 12.31 -38.77
N ILE A 425 -10.15 11.47 -39.63
CA ILE A 425 -10.26 11.62 -41.10
C ILE A 425 -11.74 11.56 -41.53
N ARG A 426 -12.50 10.60 -41.01
CA ARG A 426 -13.93 10.45 -41.30
C ARG A 426 -14.73 11.70 -40.95
N PHE A 427 -14.55 12.23 -39.75
CA PHE A 427 -15.27 13.41 -39.31
C PHE A 427 -14.78 14.70 -39.97
N GLN A 428 -13.50 14.80 -40.35
CA GLN A 428 -13.00 15.93 -41.17
C GLN A 428 -13.66 15.92 -42.55
N GLN A 429 -13.81 14.78 -43.21
CA GLN A 429 -14.50 14.67 -44.48
C GLN A 429 -15.98 15.05 -44.35
N ALA A 430 -16.66 14.60 -43.29
CA ALA A 430 -18.06 14.93 -43.04
C ALA A 430 -18.26 16.43 -42.73
N TYR A 431 -17.34 17.03 -42.00
CA TYR A 431 -17.29 18.45 -41.72
C TYR A 431 -17.18 19.26 -43.03
N ASN A 432 -16.21 18.88 -43.88
CA ASN A 432 -15.99 19.52 -45.19
C ASN A 432 -17.21 19.37 -46.13
N ALA A 433 -17.84 18.19 -46.10
CA ALA A 433 -19.07 17.94 -46.85
C ALA A 433 -20.22 18.86 -46.40
N SER A 434 -20.40 19.02 -45.07
CA SER A 434 -21.41 19.94 -44.50
C SER A 434 -21.13 21.41 -44.82
N ALA A 435 -19.86 21.80 -44.84
CA ALA A 435 -19.47 23.15 -45.26
C ALA A 435 -19.81 23.43 -46.74
N ARG A 436 -19.60 22.46 -47.62
CA ARG A 436 -19.98 22.56 -49.05
C ARG A 436 -21.49 22.66 -49.22
N ILE A 437 -22.31 21.95 -48.44
CA ILE A 437 -23.77 22.10 -48.46
C ILE A 437 -24.18 23.54 -48.19
N ILE A 438 -23.56 24.24 -47.23
CA ILE A 438 -23.82 25.66 -46.94
C ILE A 438 -23.41 26.52 -48.10
N GLN A 439 -22.26 26.29 -48.76
CA GLN A 439 -21.83 27.04 -49.93
C GLN A 439 -22.83 26.91 -51.08
N VAL A 440 -23.22 25.67 -51.42
CA VAL A 440 -24.21 25.42 -52.46
C VAL A 440 -25.56 26.08 -52.13
N ALA A 441 -26.00 26.02 -50.87
CA ALA A 441 -27.23 26.66 -50.45
C ALA A 441 -27.16 28.20 -50.59
N ARG A 442 -26.01 28.84 -50.30
CA ARG A 442 -25.75 30.26 -50.49
C ARG A 442 -25.72 30.65 -51.96
N GLU A 443 -25.00 29.88 -52.79
CA GLU A 443 -24.95 30.11 -54.24
C GLU A 443 -26.32 30.02 -54.88
N THR A 444 -27.11 29.00 -54.49
CA THR A 444 -28.49 28.85 -54.99
C THR A 444 -29.39 30.01 -54.53
N MET A 445 -29.21 30.50 -53.31
CA MET A 445 -29.95 31.68 -52.81
C MET A 445 -29.57 32.94 -53.57
N GLN A 446 -28.28 33.16 -53.83
CA GLN A 446 -27.80 34.30 -54.62
C GLN A 446 -28.34 34.24 -56.03
N SER A 447 -28.29 33.08 -56.70
CA SER A 447 -28.80 32.86 -58.04
C SER A 447 -30.31 33.15 -58.18
N ILE A 448 -31.09 32.89 -57.11
CA ILE A 448 -32.51 33.25 -57.07
C ILE A 448 -32.72 34.75 -56.89
N LEU A 449 -31.91 35.43 -56.04
CA LEU A 449 -31.95 36.83 -55.79
C LEU A 449 -31.55 37.62 -57.06
N ASP A 450 -30.59 37.09 -57.84
CA ASP A 450 -30.14 37.69 -59.08
C ASP A 450 -31.19 37.56 -60.24
N LEU A 451 -32.22 36.74 -60.06
CA LEU A 451 -33.34 36.60 -61.02
C LEU A 451 -34.53 37.55 -60.82
N PHE A 452 -34.48 38.28 -59.69
CA PHE A 452 -35.49 39.30 -59.35
C PHE A 452 -34.85 40.70 -59.30
#